data_de275311c271f701a7a23928f67fdd19
#
_entry.id   de275311c271f701a7a23928f67fdd19
#
_cell.length_a   1.000
_cell.length_b   1.000
_cell.length_c   1.000
_cell.angle_alpha   90.00
_cell.angle_beta   90.00
_cell.angle_gamma   90.00
#
_symmetry.space_group_name_H-M   'P 1'
#
loop_
_entity.id
_entity.type
_entity.pdbx_description
1 polymer ?
#
loop_
_entity_poly.entity_id
_entity_poly.type
_entity_poly.pdbx_seq_one_letter_code
_entity_poly.pdbx_strand_id
1 'polypeptide(L)'
;KKFFNKTSFGSILLKPTIIYVKPLLKIIESINLKALAHITGGGIAENLSRVLPNNLGAVLSSKELDFEKNNSIYKWLNYECKVDTKEMLKTFNCGIGMIIVVSKKDLEQTIALCKTIKQPVKYLGKITNSKKEVVFN
;
A
#
# COMPACT_ATOMS: atom_id res chain seq x y z
N LYS A 1 1.58 -2.27 28.89
CA LYS A 1 0.57 -1.48 28.18
C LYS A 1 0.13 -2.23 26.93
N LYS A 2 -1.17 -2.49 26.80
CA LYS A 2 -1.72 -3.38 25.78
C LYS A 2 -1.92 -2.64 24.46
N PHE A 3 -0.84 -2.44 23.69
CA PHE A 3 -0.95 -1.86 22.35
C PHE A 3 -1.67 -2.83 21.39
N PHE A 4 -1.57 -4.13 21.62
CA PHE A 4 -2.05 -5.19 20.75
C PHE A 4 -3.15 -6.08 21.37
N ASN A 5 -3.99 -5.53 22.22
CA ASN A 5 -5.09 -6.26 22.87
C ASN A 5 -4.65 -7.64 23.41
N LYS A 6 -5.21 -8.73 22.87
CA LYS A 6 -4.93 -10.10 23.30
C LYS A 6 -3.81 -10.79 22.49
N THR A 7 -3.26 -10.15 21.46
CA THR A 7 -2.25 -10.75 20.57
C THR A 7 -0.85 -10.41 21.07
N SER A 8 0.05 -11.39 21.12
CA SER A 8 1.42 -11.14 21.53
C SER A 8 2.17 -10.36 20.42
N PHE A 9 3.12 -9.53 20.84
CA PHE A 9 3.97 -8.75 19.92
C PHE A 9 4.73 -9.68 18.94
N GLY A 10 5.29 -10.78 19.46
CA GLY A 10 5.96 -11.78 18.62
C GLY A 10 5.06 -12.36 17.53
N SER A 11 3.79 -12.68 17.86
CA SER A 11 2.84 -13.19 16.86
C SER A 11 2.52 -12.18 15.76
N ILE A 12 2.56 -10.88 16.06
CA ILE A 12 2.35 -9.82 15.06
C ILE A 12 3.55 -9.72 14.12
N LEU A 13 4.76 -9.75 14.68
CA LEU A 13 6.00 -9.68 13.90
C LEU A 13 6.23 -10.92 13.02
N LEU A 14 5.81 -12.08 13.48
CA LEU A 14 5.93 -13.35 12.75
C LEU A 14 4.81 -13.58 11.74
N LYS A 15 3.88 -12.64 11.60
CA LYS A 15 2.80 -12.78 10.61
C LYS A 15 3.37 -12.83 9.20
N PRO A 16 3.06 -13.89 8.42
CA PRO A 16 3.61 -14.04 7.07
C PRO A 16 3.09 -12.94 6.13
N THR A 17 3.90 -12.62 5.13
CA THR A 17 3.51 -11.72 4.04
C THR A 17 2.35 -12.29 3.23
N ILE A 18 1.45 -11.43 2.79
CA ILE A 18 0.32 -11.82 1.93
C ILE A 18 0.85 -12.27 0.57
N ILE A 19 0.34 -13.40 0.07
CA ILE A 19 0.63 -13.90 -1.27
C ILE A 19 -0.38 -13.30 -2.24
N TYR A 20 0.08 -12.42 -3.13
CA TYR A 20 -0.77 -11.67 -4.07
C TYR A 20 -0.98 -12.38 -5.43
N VAL A 21 -0.29 -13.49 -5.71
CA VAL A 21 -0.28 -14.12 -7.05
C VAL A 21 -1.70 -14.45 -7.54
N LYS A 22 -2.46 -15.24 -6.76
CA LYS A 22 -3.81 -15.65 -7.18
C LYS A 22 -4.78 -14.50 -7.41
N PRO A 23 -4.92 -13.51 -6.51
CA PRO A 23 -5.79 -12.37 -6.77
C PRO A 23 -5.31 -11.51 -7.94
N LEU A 24 -4.01 -11.29 -8.11
CA LEU A 24 -3.49 -10.51 -9.22
C LEU A 24 -3.74 -11.16 -10.59
N LEU A 25 -3.55 -12.48 -10.71
CA LEU A 25 -3.86 -13.19 -11.95
C LEU A 25 -5.33 -13.00 -12.35
N LYS A 26 -6.27 -13.13 -11.41
CA LYS A 26 -7.70 -12.87 -11.66
C LYS A 26 -7.98 -11.43 -12.09
N ILE A 27 -7.27 -10.46 -11.52
CA ILE A 27 -7.43 -9.05 -11.89
C ILE A 27 -6.89 -8.82 -13.32
N ILE A 28 -5.72 -9.35 -13.66
CA ILE A 28 -5.07 -9.20 -14.96
C ILE A 28 -5.92 -9.80 -16.09
N GLU A 29 -6.62 -10.90 -15.85
CA GLU A 29 -7.54 -11.52 -16.82
C GLU A 29 -8.68 -10.58 -17.26
N SER A 30 -9.12 -9.66 -16.40
CA SER A 30 -10.28 -8.81 -16.63
C SER A 30 -9.97 -7.33 -16.73
N ILE A 31 -8.85 -6.87 -16.21
CA ILE A 31 -8.47 -5.46 -16.09
C ILE A 31 -7.12 -5.22 -16.77
N ASN A 32 -7.07 -4.22 -17.63
CA ASN A 32 -5.81 -3.79 -18.25
C ASN A 32 -4.98 -2.97 -17.25
N LEU A 33 -4.19 -3.65 -16.43
CA LEU A 33 -3.28 -3.00 -15.49
C LEU A 33 -2.20 -2.21 -16.24
N LYS A 34 -1.89 -1.03 -15.73
CA LYS A 34 -0.84 -0.15 -16.28
C LYS A 34 0.50 -0.37 -15.58
N ALA A 35 0.48 -0.64 -14.28
CA ALA A 35 1.66 -1.00 -13.51
C ALA A 35 1.28 -1.80 -12.27
N LEU A 36 2.26 -2.54 -11.74
CA LEU A 36 2.19 -3.28 -10.47
C LEU A 36 3.43 -2.93 -9.66
N ALA A 37 3.26 -2.56 -8.40
CA ALA A 37 4.36 -2.34 -7.47
C ALA A 37 4.18 -3.19 -6.21
N HIS A 38 5.09 -4.12 -5.98
CA HIS A 38 5.16 -4.84 -4.71
C HIS A 38 5.92 -3.98 -3.69
N ILE A 39 5.27 -3.63 -2.61
CA ILE A 39 5.82 -2.72 -1.61
C ILE A 39 6.60 -3.50 -0.56
N THR A 40 7.91 -3.39 -0.65
CA THR A 40 8.90 -4.04 0.21
C THR A 40 9.81 -3.00 0.87
N GLY A 41 11.06 -3.32 1.16
CA GLY A 41 12.05 -2.35 1.63
C GLY A 41 12.17 -1.13 0.71
N GLY A 42 12.32 0.05 1.25
CA GLY A 42 12.26 1.33 0.52
C GLY A 42 10.88 1.97 0.50
N GLY A 43 9.87 1.32 1.13
CA GLY A 43 8.54 1.88 1.33
C GLY A 43 7.74 2.08 0.04
N ILE A 44 6.64 2.82 0.15
CA ILE A 44 5.70 3.01 -0.97
C ILE A 44 6.32 3.88 -2.06
N ALA A 45 6.95 4.99 -1.69
CA ALA A 45 7.43 5.98 -2.65
C ALA A 45 8.48 5.40 -3.60
N GLU A 46 9.49 4.72 -3.08
CA GLU A 46 10.55 4.14 -3.89
C GLU A 46 10.04 3.01 -4.78
N ASN A 47 9.27 2.06 -4.22
CA ASN A 47 8.77 0.92 -5.00
C ASN A 47 7.77 1.34 -6.09
N LEU A 48 6.89 2.31 -5.82
CA LEU A 48 5.98 2.81 -6.84
C LEU A 48 6.72 3.59 -7.92
N SER A 49 7.67 4.46 -7.56
CA SER A 49 8.43 5.22 -8.54
C SER A 49 9.22 4.35 -9.51
N ARG A 50 9.69 3.17 -9.08
CA ARG A 50 10.44 2.24 -9.96
C ARG A 50 9.63 1.76 -11.15
N VAL A 51 8.31 1.62 -11.00
CA VAL A 51 7.41 1.12 -12.06
C VAL A 51 6.76 2.22 -12.88
N LEU A 52 6.94 3.50 -12.50
CA LEU A 52 6.42 4.63 -13.27
C LEU A 52 7.43 5.12 -14.30
N PRO A 53 6.98 5.56 -15.49
CA PRO A 53 7.81 6.31 -16.44
C PRO A 53 8.38 7.60 -15.84
N ASN A 54 9.48 8.11 -16.40
CA ASN A 54 10.20 9.28 -15.85
C ASN A 54 9.38 10.59 -15.85
N ASN A 55 8.37 10.67 -16.69
CA ASN A 55 7.47 11.83 -16.80
C ASN A 55 6.18 11.69 -15.99
N LEU A 56 6.05 10.64 -15.18
CA LEU A 56 4.88 10.41 -14.33
C LEU A 56 5.28 10.34 -12.86
N GLY A 57 4.48 10.99 -12.03
CA GLY A 57 4.53 10.92 -10.58
C GLY A 57 3.22 10.39 -10.00
N ALA A 58 3.11 10.40 -8.68
CA ALA A 58 1.88 10.02 -7.98
C ALA A 58 1.61 10.93 -6.78
N VAL A 59 0.33 11.19 -6.56
CA VAL A 59 -0.17 11.83 -5.33
C VAL A 59 -1.03 10.83 -4.59
N LEU A 60 -0.60 10.47 -3.39
CA LEU A 60 -1.21 9.43 -2.56
C LEU A 60 -1.78 10.02 -1.27
N SER A 61 -2.85 9.41 -0.75
CA SER A 61 -3.45 9.80 0.53
C SER A 61 -2.77 9.09 1.69
N SER A 62 -2.17 9.86 2.60
CA SER A 62 -1.60 9.34 3.85
C SER A 62 -2.66 8.78 4.79
N LYS A 63 -3.93 9.26 4.71
CA LYS A 63 -5.07 8.79 5.50
C LYS A 63 -5.45 7.33 5.25
N GLU A 64 -5.08 6.80 4.08
CA GLU A 64 -5.33 5.40 3.73
C GLU A 64 -4.30 4.42 4.32
N LEU A 65 -3.25 4.94 4.93
CA LEU A 65 -2.19 4.13 5.54
C LEU A 65 -2.55 3.69 6.96
N ASP A 66 -1.90 2.65 7.43
CA ASP A 66 -2.26 2.01 8.70
C ASP A 66 -1.65 2.69 9.95
N PHE A 67 -1.17 3.94 9.84
CA PHE A 67 -0.61 4.67 10.98
C PHE A 67 -1.61 4.91 12.11
N GLU A 68 -2.85 5.29 11.72
CA GLU A 68 -3.88 5.67 12.68
C GLU A 68 -4.72 4.49 13.17
N LYS A 69 -4.58 3.32 12.57
CA LYS A 69 -5.34 2.14 13.01
C LYS A 69 -4.90 1.69 14.39
N ASN A 70 -5.87 1.52 15.28
CA ASN A 70 -5.65 0.93 16.59
C ASN A 70 -5.06 -0.48 16.42
N ASN A 71 -4.08 -0.82 17.27
CA ASN A 71 -3.34 -2.09 17.24
C ASN A 71 -2.49 -2.33 15.99
N SER A 72 -2.22 -1.32 15.17
CA SER A 72 -1.27 -1.42 14.07
C SER A 72 0.16 -1.45 14.60
N ILE A 73 1.00 -2.33 14.03
CA ILE A 73 2.44 -2.33 14.30
C ILE A 73 3.06 -0.98 13.88
N TYR A 74 2.56 -0.34 12.83
CA TYR A 74 3.05 0.95 12.34
C TYR A 74 2.76 2.08 13.33
N LYS A 75 1.57 2.09 13.95
CA LYS A 75 1.24 3.03 15.03
C LYS A 75 2.16 2.82 16.23
N TRP A 76 2.46 1.57 16.57
CA TRP A 76 3.37 1.24 17.65
C TRP A 76 4.81 1.73 17.36
N LEU A 77 5.33 1.49 16.16
CA LEU A 77 6.65 1.96 15.73
C LEU A 77 6.75 3.50 15.78
N ASN A 78 5.74 4.19 15.26
CA ASN A 78 5.70 5.64 15.25
C ASN A 78 5.64 6.22 16.67
N TYR A 79 4.78 5.67 17.53
CA TYR A 79 4.53 6.21 18.87
C TYR A 79 5.57 5.76 19.91
N GLU A 80 5.81 4.44 20.04
CA GLU A 80 6.68 3.89 21.08
C GLU A 80 8.17 3.93 20.68
N CYS A 81 8.49 3.69 19.42
CA CYS A 81 9.85 3.73 18.90
C CYS A 81 10.25 5.12 18.37
N LYS A 82 9.32 6.09 18.39
CA LYS A 82 9.54 7.47 17.93
C LYS A 82 10.08 7.57 16.50
N VAL A 83 9.72 6.62 15.65
CA VAL A 83 10.04 6.68 14.22
C VAL A 83 9.09 7.69 13.59
N ASP A 84 9.60 8.78 13.04
CA ASP A 84 8.75 9.81 12.45
C ASP A 84 8.01 9.32 11.19
N THR A 85 6.91 9.98 10.84
CA THR A 85 6.05 9.56 9.72
C THR A 85 6.78 9.54 8.39
N LYS A 86 7.71 10.46 8.16
CA LYS A 86 8.48 10.53 6.92
C LYS A 86 9.42 9.32 6.77
N GLU A 87 10.09 8.93 7.86
CA GLU A 87 10.92 7.74 7.88
C GLU A 87 10.10 6.45 7.77
N MET A 88 8.90 6.42 8.39
CA MET A 88 7.94 5.32 8.23
C MET A 88 7.56 5.11 6.76
N LEU A 89 7.21 6.18 6.04
CA LEU A 89 6.83 6.14 4.62
C LEU A 89 7.98 5.73 3.70
N LYS A 90 9.21 6.03 4.09
CA LYS A 90 10.42 5.69 3.34
C LYS A 90 10.86 4.24 3.56
N THR A 91 10.59 3.69 4.75
CA THR A 91 11.14 2.39 5.15
C THR A 91 10.12 1.26 5.05
N PHE A 92 8.86 1.53 5.43
CA PHE A 92 7.84 0.50 5.58
C PHE A 92 6.73 0.60 4.54
N ASN A 93 6.06 -0.52 4.32
CA ASN A 93 4.89 -0.57 3.44
C ASN A 93 3.62 0.05 4.05
N CYS A 94 3.62 0.36 5.35
CA CYS A 94 2.55 1.02 6.08
C CYS A 94 1.15 0.39 5.87
N GLY A 95 1.11 -0.93 5.72
CA GLY A 95 -0.11 -1.70 5.51
C GLY A 95 -0.52 -1.88 4.04
N ILE A 96 0.25 -1.31 3.10
CA ILE A 96 0.03 -1.45 1.65
C ILE A 96 1.10 -2.36 1.06
N GLY A 97 0.80 -3.63 0.90
CA GLY A 97 1.79 -4.59 0.38
C GLY A 97 1.85 -4.66 -1.16
N MET A 98 0.78 -4.23 -1.86
CA MET A 98 0.72 -4.24 -3.32
C MET A 98 -0.05 -3.02 -3.82
N ILE A 99 0.48 -2.35 -4.83
CA ILE A 99 -0.20 -1.27 -5.55
C ILE A 99 -0.43 -1.70 -6.99
N ILE A 100 -1.65 -1.52 -7.46
CA ILE A 100 -2.01 -1.68 -8.87
C ILE A 100 -2.37 -0.32 -9.45
N VAL A 101 -1.88 -0.03 -10.64
CA VAL A 101 -2.21 1.18 -11.39
C VAL A 101 -3.16 0.81 -12.51
N VAL A 102 -4.31 1.45 -12.56
CA VAL A 102 -5.35 1.23 -13.57
C VAL A 102 -5.76 2.54 -14.22
N SER A 103 -6.40 2.48 -15.37
CA SER A 103 -7.01 3.68 -15.97
C SER A 103 -8.21 4.12 -15.13
N LYS A 104 -8.56 5.42 -15.19
CA LYS A 104 -9.71 5.98 -14.47
C LYS A 104 -11.02 5.23 -14.80
N LYS A 105 -11.19 4.85 -16.06
CA LYS A 105 -12.40 4.12 -16.52
C LYS A 105 -12.52 2.72 -15.90
N ASP A 106 -11.41 2.08 -15.55
CA ASP A 106 -11.38 0.71 -15.02
C ASP A 106 -11.42 0.68 -13.48
N LEU A 107 -11.42 1.84 -12.81
CA LEU A 107 -11.33 1.93 -11.34
C LEU A 107 -12.50 1.23 -10.64
N GLU A 108 -13.73 1.54 -11.01
CA GLU A 108 -14.92 0.97 -10.37
C GLU A 108 -15.03 -0.53 -10.60
N GLN A 109 -14.75 -0.98 -11.83
CA GLN A 109 -14.71 -2.40 -12.18
C GLN A 109 -13.64 -3.13 -11.37
N THR A 110 -12.46 -2.53 -11.19
CA THR A 110 -11.38 -3.10 -10.39
C THR A 110 -11.79 -3.28 -8.93
N ILE A 111 -12.41 -2.26 -8.33
CA ILE A 111 -12.90 -2.32 -6.95
C ILE A 111 -13.98 -3.40 -6.80
N ALA A 112 -14.92 -3.48 -7.74
CA ALA A 112 -15.97 -4.49 -7.74
C ALA A 112 -15.40 -5.91 -7.84
N LEU A 113 -14.46 -6.13 -8.76
CA LEU A 113 -13.77 -7.40 -8.92
C LEU A 113 -13.02 -7.80 -7.64
N CYS A 114 -12.26 -6.88 -7.04
CA CYS A 114 -11.57 -7.14 -5.78
C CYS A 114 -12.53 -7.56 -4.66
N LYS A 115 -13.70 -6.94 -4.56
CA LYS A 115 -14.75 -7.34 -3.61
C LYS A 115 -15.25 -8.76 -3.89
N THR A 116 -15.51 -9.09 -5.16
CA THR A 116 -15.99 -10.42 -5.58
C THR A 116 -14.99 -11.52 -5.21
N ILE A 117 -13.71 -11.29 -5.43
CA ILE A 117 -12.65 -12.25 -5.09
C ILE A 117 -12.20 -12.15 -3.62
N LYS A 118 -12.91 -11.37 -2.80
CA LYS A 118 -12.63 -11.14 -1.37
C LYS A 118 -11.20 -10.62 -1.10
N GLN A 119 -10.64 -9.86 -2.03
CA GLN A 119 -9.35 -9.19 -1.86
C GLN A 119 -9.59 -7.77 -1.35
N PRO A 120 -9.14 -7.42 -0.12
CA PRO A 120 -9.24 -6.06 0.37
C PRO A 120 -8.51 -5.09 -0.57
N VAL A 121 -9.16 -3.98 -0.89
CA VAL A 121 -8.62 -2.93 -1.77
C VAL A 121 -9.01 -1.56 -1.24
N LYS A 122 -8.12 -0.57 -1.45
CA LYS A 122 -8.34 0.83 -1.14
C LYS A 122 -7.94 1.68 -2.34
N TYR A 123 -8.66 2.79 -2.55
CA TYR A 123 -8.21 3.83 -3.46
C TYR A 123 -7.13 4.66 -2.74
N LEU A 124 -5.90 4.58 -3.22
CA LEU A 124 -4.76 5.19 -2.55
C LEU A 124 -4.43 6.58 -3.10
N GLY A 125 -4.74 6.86 -4.36
CA GLY A 125 -4.42 8.14 -4.98
C GLY A 125 -4.42 8.08 -6.51
N LYS A 126 -3.72 9.01 -7.14
CA LYS A 126 -3.70 9.16 -8.60
C LYS A 126 -2.30 9.37 -9.16
N ILE A 127 -2.10 8.94 -10.39
CA ILE A 127 -0.91 9.24 -11.20
C ILE A 127 -1.05 10.65 -11.76
N THR A 128 0.06 11.38 -11.83
CA THR A 128 0.14 12.77 -12.30
C THR A 128 1.19 12.90 -13.40
N ASN A 129 0.96 13.85 -14.32
CA ASN A 129 1.98 14.29 -15.28
C ASN A 129 2.96 15.21 -14.56
N SER A 130 4.00 14.65 -14.00
CA SER A 130 5.02 15.36 -13.23
C SER A 130 6.35 14.61 -13.33
N LYS A 131 7.41 15.17 -12.74
CA LYS A 131 8.63 14.41 -12.53
C LYS A 131 8.31 13.13 -11.77
N LYS A 132 9.15 12.11 -11.94
CA LYS A 132 9.03 10.80 -11.29
C LYS A 132 9.15 10.92 -9.76
N GLU A 133 8.09 11.41 -9.13
CA GLU A 133 8.01 11.67 -7.70
C GLU A 133 6.70 11.12 -7.13
N VAL A 134 6.76 10.53 -5.96
CA VAL A 134 5.59 10.06 -5.20
C VAL A 134 5.46 10.89 -3.94
N VAL A 135 4.38 11.66 -3.85
CA VAL A 135 4.10 12.54 -2.72
C VAL A 135 2.86 12.10 -1.97
N PHE A 136 2.82 12.40 -0.68
CA PHE A 136 1.69 12.12 0.21
C PHE A 136 1.04 13.44 0.64
N ASN A 137 -0.30 13.45 0.67
CA ASN A 137 -1.12 14.56 1.18
C ASN A 137 -1.96 14.13 2.38
#